data_5bd5696fda9d03ba706d21fee21580a4
#
_entry.id   5bd5696fda9d03ba706d21fee21580a4
#
_cell.length_a   1.000
_cell.length_b   1.000
_cell.length_c   1.000
_cell.angle_alpha   90.00
_cell.angle_beta   90.00
_cell.angle_gamma   90.00
#
_symmetry.space_group_name_H-M   'P 1'
#
loop_
_entity.id
_entity.type
_entity.pdbx_description
1 polymer ?
#
loop_
_entity_poly.entity_id
_entity_poly.type
_entity_poly.pdbx_seq_one_letter_code
_entity_poly.pdbx_strand_id
1 'polypeptide(L)'
;MDILIISEFCEDFSQADNDRFLYLTKMLAGVVGDEADPGDTVELVTSSFYHYAKKSRRKPAYPWSFRITFVEEPGYPRNVCLKRFYSHHIWGKNVVKYLEKRGRKPDVVYCAVPSLTCPDLVAKYCEKNNIRFVIDVQDLWPEAFKMLVNVPVLSDAAFAPFMAVANGIYKRADAICAVSDSYCRRAAKVNKKVTETTTVFLGTDLEIFDRYAAEKPSIEKKDGEVWLGYCGTLGSSYTIPVVIDALDILKDPKIRFIVMGDGPLMEEFREYSESKKVNALFTGRLPYNEMCALLKSCDITVNPIKSSSAATIINKHGDYAASGLPVINTQESVEYRKLIDEYQMGFNCHNDDAEDIASKLKELADDKELRTRMGAGARRCAEERFDRKTSYKKLIRAIRSK
;
A
#
# COMPACT_ATOMS: atom_id res chain seq x y z
N MET A 1 21.33 -9.64 -16.67
CA MET A 1 20.68 -8.38 -17.10
C MET A 1 21.11 -7.23 -16.19
N ASP A 2 21.08 -5.98 -16.70
CA ASP A 2 21.20 -4.77 -15.87
C ASP A 2 19.78 -4.24 -15.59
N ILE A 3 19.28 -4.49 -14.38
CA ILE A 3 17.90 -4.22 -13.96
C ILE A 3 17.88 -2.95 -13.11
N LEU A 4 17.14 -1.96 -13.56
CA LEU A 4 16.98 -0.70 -12.83
C LEU A 4 15.56 -0.56 -12.30
N ILE A 5 15.42 -0.44 -10.99
CA ILE A 5 14.14 -0.18 -10.33
C ILE A 5 14.09 1.30 -9.96
N ILE A 6 13.04 2.01 -10.37
CA ILE A 6 12.87 3.44 -10.08
C ILE A 6 11.58 3.62 -9.28
N SER A 7 11.71 4.11 -8.05
CA SER A 7 10.57 4.46 -7.18
C SER A 7 10.85 5.74 -6.38
N GLU A 8 9.96 6.72 -6.50
CA GLU A 8 10.05 7.98 -5.74
C GLU A 8 9.74 7.78 -4.25
N PHE A 9 8.72 6.97 -3.98
CA PHE A 9 8.13 6.79 -2.64
C PHE A 9 8.55 5.47 -2.00
N CYS A 10 9.83 5.33 -1.66
CA CYS A 10 10.29 4.23 -0.83
C CYS A 10 10.21 4.61 0.65
N GLU A 11 10.09 3.61 1.54
CA GLU A 11 10.18 3.78 2.99
C GLU A 11 11.60 4.15 3.44
N ASP A 12 11.79 4.40 4.73
CA ASP A 12 13.11 4.59 5.31
C ASP A 12 13.82 3.23 5.39
N PHE A 13 14.95 3.11 4.70
CA PHE A 13 15.70 1.85 4.62
C PHE A 13 16.30 1.38 5.94
N SER A 14 16.33 2.20 6.97
CA SER A 14 16.69 1.80 8.34
C SER A 14 15.58 1.05 9.07
N GLN A 15 14.34 1.13 8.56
CA GLN A 15 13.12 0.54 9.15
C GLN A 15 12.23 -0.13 8.08
N ALA A 16 12.77 -0.38 6.89
CA ALA A 16 11.98 -0.77 5.71
C ALA A 16 11.66 -2.26 5.66
N ASP A 17 10.94 -2.75 6.66
CA ASP A 17 10.48 -4.14 6.67
C ASP A 17 9.26 -4.35 5.75
N ASN A 18 8.58 -3.28 5.32
CA ASN A 18 7.36 -3.37 4.51
C ASN A 18 7.38 -2.51 3.22
N ASP A 19 8.55 -2.32 2.59
CA ASP A 19 8.67 -1.62 1.30
C ASP A 19 8.64 -2.58 0.11
N ARG A 20 7.73 -2.32 -0.86
CA ARG A 20 7.54 -3.13 -2.07
C ARG A 20 8.79 -3.18 -2.94
N PHE A 21 9.39 -2.03 -3.22
CA PHE A 21 10.50 -1.92 -4.16
C PHE A 21 11.80 -2.42 -3.58
N LEU A 22 12.04 -2.16 -2.29
CA LEU A 22 13.18 -2.74 -1.59
C LEU A 22 13.07 -4.26 -1.54
N TYR A 23 11.88 -4.82 -1.24
CA TYR A 23 11.68 -6.26 -1.21
C TYR A 23 11.92 -6.88 -2.59
N LEU A 24 11.35 -6.31 -3.65
CA LEU A 24 11.58 -6.76 -5.03
C LEU A 24 13.06 -6.70 -5.40
N THR A 25 13.76 -5.63 -5.00
CA THR A 25 15.20 -5.49 -5.21
C THR A 25 15.99 -6.58 -4.48
N LYS A 26 15.63 -6.88 -3.22
CA LYS A 26 16.22 -7.97 -2.43
C LYS A 26 16.05 -9.33 -3.11
N MET A 27 14.86 -9.61 -3.67
CA MET A 27 14.60 -10.85 -4.40
C MET A 27 15.46 -10.97 -5.67
N LEU A 28 15.50 -9.93 -6.49
CA LEU A 28 16.29 -9.90 -7.72
C LEU A 28 17.81 -10.00 -7.45
N ALA A 29 18.26 -9.49 -6.31
CA ALA A 29 19.66 -9.53 -5.89
C ALA A 29 20.04 -10.78 -5.08
N GLY A 30 19.12 -11.73 -4.87
CA GLY A 30 19.37 -12.97 -4.13
C GLY A 30 19.55 -12.79 -2.62
N VAL A 31 19.06 -11.71 -2.06
CA VAL A 31 19.05 -11.49 -0.60
C VAL A 31 17.87 -12.19 0.04
N VAL A 32 16.78 -12.35 -0.71
CA VAL A 32 15.54 -13.04 -0.28
C VAL A 32 15.06 -13.92 -1.42
N GLY A 33 14.66 -15.17 -1.10
CA GLY A 33 14.18 -16.14 -2.08
C GLY A 33 15.28 -16.66 -3.03
N ASP A 34 14.87 -17.43 -4.02
CA ASP A 34 15.76 -18.15 -4.96
C ASP A 34 15.64 -17.60 -6.39
N GLU A 35 15.16 -16.37 -6.54
CA GLU A 35 14.82 -15.78 -7.84
C GLU A 35 15.98 -14.99 -8.49
N ALA A 36 17.15 -14.94 -7.85
CA ALA A 36 18.31 -14.26 -8.40
C ALA A 36 18.90 -15.03 -9.59
N ASP A 37 19.28 -14.28 -10.63
CA ASP A 37 20.13 -14.79 -11.69
C ASP A 37 21.57 -14.29 -11.44
N PRO A 38 22.59 -15.17 -11.32
CA PRO A 38 23.97 -14.77 -11.02
C PRO A 38 24.57 -13.75 -11.99
N GLY A 39 23.99 -13.64 -13.20
CA GLY A 39 24.42 -12.65 -14.20
C GLY A 39 23.71 -11.29 -14.10
N ASP A 40 22.75 -11.13 -13.20
CA ASP A 40 22.01 -9.88 -13.06
C ASP A 40 22.75 -8.86 -12.18
N THR A 41 22.69 -7.59 -12.60
CA THR A 41 23.01 -6.44 -11.75
C THR A 41 21.75 -5.68 -11.45
N VAL A 42 21.52 -5.37 -10.18
CA VAL A 42 20.27 -4.73 -9.71
C VAL A 42 20.59 -3.42 -9.02
N GLU A 43 19.85 -2.39 -9.39
CA GLU A 43 19.96 -1.07 -8.76
C GLU A 43 18.57 -0.50 -8.45
N LEU A 44 18.39 -0.02 -7.21
CA LEU A 44 17.22 0.75 -6.78
C LEU A 44 17.55 2.24 -6.81
N VAL A 45 16.84 2.99 -7.64
CA VAL A 45 16.91 4.46 -7.73
C VAL A 45 15.71 5.06 -7.04
N THR A 46 15.94 5.90 -6.05
CA THR A 46 14.88 6.55 -5.28
C THR A 46 15.21 8.01 -4.98
N SER A 47 14.24 8.74 -4.41
CA SER A 47 14.41 10.12 -4.02
C SER A 47 15.32 10.29 -2.80
N SER A 48 16.14 11.35 -2.77
CA SER A 48 16.84 11.81 -1.57
C SER A 48 15.90 12.44 -0.53
N PHE A 49 14.65 12.71 -0.88
CA PHE A 49 13.63 13.23 0.00
C PHE A 49 12.73 12.11 0.52
N TYR A 50 12.59 12.03 1.85
CA TYR A 50 11.70 11.06 2.48
C TYR A 50 10.29 11.62 2.61
N HIS A 51 9.42 11.15 1.72
CA HIS A 51 8.05 11.63 1.59
C HIS A 51 7.24 11.59 2.89
N TYR A 52 7.32 10.49 3.63
CA TYR A 52 6.47 10.29 4.81
C TYR A 52 6.85 11.18 5.98
N ALA A 53 8.14 11.50 6.14
CA ALA A 53 8.62 12.38 7.19
C ALA A 53 8.92 13.81 6.73
N LYS A 54 8.74 14.14 5.42
CA LYS A 54 8.99 15.47 4.84
C LYS A 54 10.39 16.02 5.12
N LYS A 55 11.39 15.16 5.08
CA LYS A 55 12.80 15.49 5.35
C LYS A 55 13.75 14.80 4.37
N SER A 56 15.01 15.20 4.35
CA SER A 56 16.04 14.51 3.60
C SER A 56 16.24 13.09 4.12
N ARG A 57 16.42 12.14 3.20
CA ARG A 57 16.65 10.73 3.50
C ARG A 57 18.09 10.53 3.98
N ARG A 58 18.29 9.72 4.98
CA ARG A 58 19.61 9.27 5.41
C ARG A 58 20.09 8.14 4.49
N LYS A 59 21.38 8.11 4.19
CA LYS A 59 21.96 6.96 3.49
C LYS A 59 21.92 5.74 4.41
N PRO A 60 21.50 4.57 3.90
CA PRO A 60 21.50 3.35 4.70
C PRO A 60 22.94 2.99 5.11
N ALA A 61 23.09 2.54 6.35
CA ALA A 61 24.37 2.14 6.91
C ALA A 61 24.82 0.73 6.47
N TYR A 62 23.98 -0.01 5.73
CA TYR A 62 24.19 -1.42 5.41
C TYR A 62 24.85 -1.63 4.05
N PRO A 63 25.84 -2.51 3.94
CA PRO A 63 26.36 -2.96 2.66
C PRO A 63 25.35 -3.93 2.05
N TRP A 64 24.43 -3.42 1.21
CA TRP A 64 23.59 -4.25 0.39
C TRP A 64 24.42 -4.91 -0.74
N SER A 65 24.05 -6.12 -1.15
CA SER A 65 24.62 -6.78 -2.33
C SER A 65 24.21 -6.13 -3.65
N PHE A 66 23.33 -5.14 -3.59
CA PHE A 66 22.82 -4.33 -4.70
C PHE A 66 23.02 -2.84 -4.43
N ARG A 67 22.94 -2.03 -5.47
CA ARG A 67 23.12 -0.60 -5.37
C ARG A 67 21.81 0.11 -5.05
N ILE A 68 21.87 1.08 -4.11
CA ILE A 68 20.79 2.06 -3.88
C ILE A 68 21.34 3.44 -4.22
N THR A 69 20.68 4.12 -5.17
CA THR A 69 21.05 5.48 -5.60
C THR A 69 19.97 6.47 -5.19
N PHE A 70 20.38 7.46 -4.39
CA PHE A 70 19.52 8.58 -4.00
C PHE A 70 19.69 9.71 -4.99
N VAL A 71 18.63 10.01 -5.75
CA VAL A 71 18.61 11.12 -6.70
C VAL A 71 17.98 12.32 -6.02
N GLU A 72 18.61 13.49 -6.21
CA GLU A 72 18.23 14.72 -5.53
C GLU A 72 16.83 15.19 -5.90
N GLU A 73 16.03 15.49 -4.84
CA GLU A 73 14.70 16.05 -4.89
C GLU A 73 14.59 17.23 -3.93
N PRO A 74 14.03 18.40 -4.35
CA PRO A 74 13.90 19.59 -3.48
C PRO A 74 13.01 19.38 -2.26
N GLY A 75 12.03 18.47 -2.35
CA GLY A 75 11.07 18.20 -1.30
C GLY A 75 9.95 19.25 -1.18
N TYR A 76 8.97 18.94 -0.32
CA TYR A 76 7.76 19.74 -0.10
C TYR A 76 7.20 19.53 1.31
N PRO A 77 6.49 20.55 1.88
CA PRO A 77 6.06 20.50 3.28
C PRO A 77 4.76 19.71 3.51
N ARG A 78 3.89 19.58 2.49
CA ARG A 78 2.55 18.95 2.61
C ARG A 78 2.21 18.14 1.37
N ASN A 79 1.32 17.13 1.53
CA ASN A 79 0.88 16.26 0.44
C ASN A 79 0.09 17.00 -0.64
N VAL A 80 -0.64 18.03 -0.28
CA VAL A 80 -1.41 18.88 -1.21
C VAL A 80 -0.78 20.27 -1.24
N CYS A 81 0.10 20.52 -2.21
CA CYS A 81 0.70 21.84 -2.46
C CYS A 81 1.37 21.86 -3.85
N LEU A 82 1.47 23.05 -4.45
CA LEU A 82 2.11 23.25 -5.77
C LEU A 82 3.61 22.89 -5.75
N LYS A 83 4.29 23.10 -4.61
CA LYS A 83 5.70 22.75 -4.45
C LYS A 83 5.95 21.25 -4.63
N ARG A 84 4.97 20.40 -4.37
CA ARG A 84 5.07 18.94 -4.60
C ARG A 84 5.21 18.64 -6.09
N PHE A 85 4.40 19.25 -6.96
CA PHE A 85 4.51 19.03 -8.42
C PHE A 85 5.85 19.53 -8.96
N TYR A 86 6.32 20.67 -8.47
CA TYR A 86 7.65 21.19 -8.81
C TYR A 86 8.77 20.21 -8.37
N SER A 87 8.69 19.72 -7.14
CA SER A 87 9.66 18.75 -6.58
C SER A 87 9.73 17.47 -7.43
N HIS A 88 8.58 16.86 -7.72
CA HIS A 88 8.50 15.68 -8.59
C HIS A 88 9.05 15.94 -10.00
N HIS A 89 8.83 17.15 -10.54
CA HIS A 89 9.36 17.52 -11.84
C HIS A 89 10.90 17.60 -11.83
N ILE A 90 11.48 18.23 -10.82
CA ILE A 90 12.94 18.31 -10.66
C ILE A 90 13.54 16.93 -10.45
N TRP A 91 12.93 16.11 -9.58
CA TRP A 91 13.36 14.74 -9.36
C TRP A 91 13.37 13.92 -10.67
N GLY A 92 12.29 13.95 -11.43
CA GLY A 92 12.21 13.26 -12.73
C GLY A 92 13.31 13.69 -13.71
N LYS A 93 13.60 15.01 -13.80
CA LYS A 93 14.72 15.51 -14.60
C LYS A 93 16.08 15.02 -14.10
N ASN A 94 16.26 14.97 -12.78
CA ASN A 94 17.51 14.50 -12.19
C ASN A 94 17.69 12.99 -12.39
N VAL A 95 16.60 12.20 -12.36
CA VAL A 95 16.63 10.77 -12.72
C VAL A 95 17.08 10.59 -14.17
N VAL A 96 16.54 11.33 -15.12
CA VAL A 96 16.98 11.24 -16.54
C VAL A 96 18.45 11.64 -16.68
N LYS A 97 18.89 12.73 -16.05
CA LYS A 97 20.31 13.11 -16.04
C LYS A 97 21.19 12.00 -15.45
N TYR A 98 20.72 11.32 -14.42
CA TYR A 98 21.42 10.18 -13.84
C TYR A 98 21.54 9.05 -14.87
N LEU A 99 20.44 8.69 -15.57
CA LEU A 99 20.42 7.68 -16.62
C LEU A 99 21.37 8.01 -17.79
N GLU A 100 21.44 9.27 -18.22
CA GLU A 100 22.33 9.75 -19.27
C GLU A 100 23.81 9.67 -18.87
N LYS A 101 24.11 9.83 -17.56
CA LYS A 101 25.49 9.77 -17.02
C LYS A 101 25.94 8.36 -16.63
N ARG A 102 25.03 7.37 -16.64
CA ARG A 102 25.45 5.98 -16.39
C ARG A 102 26.41 5.51 -17.49
N GLY A 103 27.47 4.83 -17.09
CA GLY A 103 28.45 4.28 -18.04
C GLY A 103 27.88 3.16 -18.92
N ARG A 104 26.77 2.54 -18.51
CA ARG A 104 26.04 1.49 -19.24
C ARG A 104 24.55 1.76 -19.19
N LYS A 105 23.86 1.55 -20.32
CA LYS A 105 22.38 1.59 -20.37
C LYS A 105 21.82 0.34 -19.69
N PRO A 106 20.74 0.45 -18.88
CA PRO A 106 20.08 -0.74 -18.34
C PRO A 106 19.41 -1.55 -19.46
N ASP A 107 19.30 -2.87 -19.26
CA ASP A 107 18.54 -3.73 -20.16
C ASP A 107 17.03 -3.56 -19.94
N VAL A 108 16.62 -3.29 -18.71
CA VAL A 108 15.22 -3.05 -18.33
C VAL A 108 15.12 -2.00 -17.22
N VAL A 109 14.09 -1.16 -17.34
CA VAL A 109 13.68 -0.21 -16.30
C VAL A 109 12.29 -0.61 -15.78
N TYR A 110 12.22 -0.93 -14.49
CA TYR A 110 10.97 -1.15 -13.75
C TYR A 110 10.64 0.11 -12.97
N CYS A 111 9.55 0.78 -13.32
CA CYS A 111 9.24 2.13 -12.82
C CYS A 111 7.88 2.19 -12.11
N ALA A 112 7.89 2.71 -10.88
CA ALA A 112 6.68 2.96 -10.11
C ALA A 112 5.83 4.09 -10.70
N VAL A 113 4.51 3.94 -10.63
CA VAL A 113 3.51 4.97 -10.95
C VAL A 113 2.49 5.01 -9.79
N PRO A 114 2.26 6.15 -9.15
CA PRO A 114 2.72 7.50 -9.39
C PRO A 114 4.15 7.75 -8.86
N SER A 115 4.74 8.96 -8.95
CA SER A 115 4.27 10.21 -9.54
C SER A 115 4.18 10.12 -11.07
N LEU A 116 3.65 11.16 -11.76
CA LEU A 116 3.51 11.10 -13.21
C LEU A 116 4.74 11.63 -13.96
N THR A 117 5.41 12.65 -13.42
CA THR A 117 6.47 13.34 -14.15
C THR A 117 7.69 12.46 -14.40
N CYS A 118 8.17 11.75 -13.37
CA CYS A 118 9.35 10.90 -13.51
C CYS A 118 9.07 9.72 -14.46
N PRO A 119 8.00 8.92 -14.30
CA PRO A 119 7.69 7.84 -15.23
C PRO A 119 7.50 8.30 -16.68
N ASP A 120 6.92 9.49 -16.94
CA ASP A 120 6.80 10.02 -18.30
C ASP A 120 8.17 10.35 -18.93
N LEU A 121 9.05 11.01 -18.18
CA LEU A 121 10.39 11.33 -18.64
C LEU A 121 11.24 10.06 -18.85
N VAL A 122 11.13 9.09 -17.93
CA VAL A 122 11.82 7.81 -18.03
C VAL A 122 11.29 6.99 -19.19
N ALA A 123 9.97 6.94 -19.42
CA ALA A 123 9.37 6.27 -20.57
C ALA A 123 9.90 6.81 -21.92
N LYS A 124 10.00 8.13 -22.05
CA LYS A 124 10.58 8.80 -23.24
C LYS A 124 12.07 8.46 -23.41
N TYR A 125 12.82 8.43 -22.31
CA TYR A 125 14.23 8.02 -22.33
C TYR A 125 14.38 6.56 -22.78
N CYS A 126 13.58 5.65 -22.24
CA CYS A 126 13.61 4.23 -22.60
C CYS A 126 13.24 4.02 -24.08
N GLU A 127 12.19 4.68 -24.56
CA GLU A 127 11.77 4.63 -25.97
C GLU A 127 12.89 5.11 -26.91
N LYS A 128 13.52 6.26 -26.60
CA LYS A 128 14.64 6.81 -27.38
C LYS A 128 15.88 5.89 -27.43
N ASN A 129 16.08 5.10 -26.38
CA ASN A 129 17.30 4.29 -26.21
C ASN A 129 17.06 2.78 -26.42
N ASN A 130 15.87 2.37 -26.87
CA ASN A 130 15.44 0.97 -27.03
C ASN A 130 15.66 0.13 -25.74
N ILE A 131 15.31 0.72 -24.59
CA ILE A 131 15.36 0.07 -23.28
C ILE A 131 13.95 -0.44 -22.95
N ARG A 132 13.83 -1.68 -22.50
CA ARG A 132 12.57 -2.25 -22.05
C ARG A 132 12.01 -1.47 -20.87
N PHE A 133 10.74 -1.03 -20.96
CA PHE A 133 10.08 -0.21 -19.95
C PHE A 133 8.90 -0.94 -19.34
N VAL A 134 9.04 -1.32 -18.06
CA VAL A 134 8.00 -2.00 -17.27
C VAL A 134 7.46 -1.03 -16.25
N ILE A 135 6.15 -0.87 -16.16
CA ILE A 135 5.51 -0.01 -15.16
C ILE A 135 4.85 -0.81 -14.05
N ASP A 136 4.84 -0.24 -12.85
CA ASP A 136 4.12 -0.77 -11.68
C ASP A 136 3.13 0.29 -11.16
N VAL A 137 1.86 0.12 -11.47
CA VAL A 137 0.80 1.09 -11.15
C VAL A 137 0.27 0.81 -9.75
N GLN A 138 0.58 1.70 -8.81
CA GLN A 138 0.19 1.58 -7.39
C GLN A 138 -0.98 2.47 -7.01
N ASP A 139 -1.21 3.52 -7.80
CA ASP A 139 -2.37 4.40 -7.66
C ASP A 139 -2.69 5.04 -9.02
N LEU A 140 -3.95 5.37 -9.24
CA LEU A 140 -4.39 6.02 -10.48
C LEU A 140 -4.40 7.54 -10.32
N TRP A 141 -3.30 8.17 -10.73
CA TRP A 141 -3.26 9.62 -10.89
C TRP A 141 -3.51 9.98 -12.37
N PRO A 142 -4.35 10.99 -12.66
CA PRO A 142 -5.02 11.92 -11.74
C PRO A 142 -6.39 11.48 -11.22
N GLU A 143 -6.87 10.28 -11.54
CA GLU A 143 -8.22 9.82 -11.19
C GLU A 143 -8.49 9.93 -9.68
N ALA A 144 -7.52 9.57 -8.83
CA ALA A 144 -7.62 9.70 -7.37
C ALA A 144 -7.83 11.15 -6.90
N PHE A 145 -7.31 12.14 -7.63
CA PHE A 145 -7.52 13.56 -7.28
C PHE A 145 -8.88 14.09 -7.72
N LYS A 146 -9.45 13.55 -8.82
CA LYS A 146 -10.78 13.97 -9.28
C LYS A 146 -11.84 13.72 -8.22
N MET A 147 -11.69 12.67 -7.42
CA MET A 147 -12.63 12.31 -6.36
C MET A 147 -12.63 13.30 -5.19
N LEU A 148 -11.59 14.12 -5.05
CA LEU A 148 -11.50 15.18 -4.04
C LEU A 148 -12.19 16.48 -4.49
N VAL A 149 -12.52 16.62 -5.78
CA VAL A 149 -13.08 17.84 -6.39
C VAL A 149 -14.49 17.55 -6.91
N ASN A 150 -15.49 17.90 -6.12
CA ASN A 150 -16.92 17.62 -6.38
C ASN A 150 -17.57 18.46 -7.52
N VAL A 151 -16.82 18.86 -8.55
CA VAL A 151 -17.35 19.62 -9.70
C VAL A 151 -16.99 18.88 -11.00
N PRO A 152 -17.84 17.96 -11.50
CA PRO A 152 -17.47 17.00 -12.54
C PRO A 152 -16.88 17.61 -13.81
N VAL A 153 -17.55 18.58 -14.43
CA VAL A 153 -17.14 19.13 -15.74
C VAL A 153 -15.87 19.98 -15.64
N LEU A 154 -15.73 20.79 -14.57
CA LEU A 154 -14.54 21.62 -14.36
C LEU A 154 -13.32 20.77 -14.02
N SER A 155 -13.53 19.67 -13.27
CA SER A 155 -12.46 18.75 -12.91
C SER A 155 -11.93 18.00 -14.11
N ASP A 156 -12.76 17.59 -15.06
CA ASP A 156 -12.33 16.89 -16.27
C ASP A 156 -11.43 17.74 -17.15
N ALA A 157 -11.78 19.01 -17.37
CA ALA A 157 -10.95 19.95 -18.13
C ALA A 157 -9.62 20.26 -17.41
N ALA A 158 -9.64 20.47 -16.09
CA ALA A 158 -8.46 20.78 -15.29
C ALA A 158 -7.47 19.59 -15.23
N PHE A 159 -7.98 18.36 -15.17
CA PHE A 159 -7.14 17.17 -15.10
C PHE A 159 -6.78 16.56 -16.46
N ALA A 160 -7.33 17.05 -17.57
CA ALA A 160 -7.05 16.55 -18.92
C ALA A 160 -5.53 16.51 -19.27
N PRO A 161 -4.70 17.52 -18.96
CA PRO A 161 -3.26 17.44 -19.20
C PRO A 161 -2.57 16.32 -18.41
N PHE A 162 -2.94 16.12 -17.15
CA PHE A 162 -2.40 15.04 -16.30
C PHE A 162 -2.83 13.66 -16.80
N MET A 163 -4.08 13.56 -17.29
CA MET A 163 -4.60 12.36 -17.91
C MET A 163 -3.83 12.01 -19.20
N ALA A 164 -3.48 13.00 -20.00
CA ALA A 164 -2.67 12.83 -21.20
C ALA A 164 -1.27 12.29 -20.85
N VAL A 165 -0.65 12.80 -19.79
CA VAL A 165 0.64 12.31 -19.28
C VAL A 165 0.52 10.86 -18.81
N ALA A 166 -0.46 10.53 -17.96
CA ALA A 166 -0.68 9.16 -17.48
C ALA A 166 -0.91 8.19 -18.64
N ASN A 167 -1.75 8.55 -19.61
CA ASN A 167 -1.98 7.76 -20.82
C ASN A 167 -0.70 7.61 -21.67
N GLY A 168 0.15 8.63 -21.71
CA GLY A 168 1.45 8.60 -22.39
C GLY A 168 2.41 7.58 -21.76
N ILE A 169 2.45 7.51 -20.43
CA ILE A 169 3.23 6.50 -19.68
C ILE A 169 2.72 5.10 -20.03
N TYR A 170 1.41 4.89 -19.86
CA TYR A 170 0.81 3.57 -20.11
C TYR A 170 1.02 3.09 -21.55
N LYS A 171 0.87 3.96 -22.55
CA LYS A 171 1.09 3.63 -23.98
C LYS A 171 2.51 3.19 -24.30
N ARG A 172 3.52 3.71 -23.58
CA ARG A 172 4.94 3.40 -23.83
C ARG A 172 5.41 2.15 -23.13
N ALA A 173 4.67 1.67 -22.12
CA ALA A 173 5.05 0.48 -21.38
C ALA A 173 5.11 -0.77 -22.28
N ASP A 174 6.16 -1.56 -22.10
CA ASP A 174 6.35 -2.87 -22.73
C ASP A 174 5.80 -4.01 -21.86
N ALA A 175 5.60 -3.78 -20.57
CA ALA A 175 4.82 -4.61 -19.66
C ALA A 175 4.15 -3.74 -18.59
N ILE A 176 2.97 -4.17 -18.15
CA ILE A 176 2.15 -3.48 -17.16
C ILE A 176 1.95 -4.39 -15.96
N CYS A 177 2.51 -3.97 -14.82
CA CYS A 177 2.19 -4.50 -13.51
C CYS A 177 1.32 -3.50 -12.76
N ALA A 178 0.43 -3.97 -11.88
CA ALA A 178 -0.34 -3.12 -11.00
C ALA A 178 -0.74 -3.84 -9.72
N VAL A 179 -1.13 -3.05 -8.71
CA VAL A 179 -1.55 -3.58 -7.41
C VAL A 179 -3.00 -4.08 -7.39
N SER A 180 -3.73 -3.94 -8.51
CA SER A 180 -5.09 -4.43 -8.64
C SER A 180 -5.46 -4.66 -10.11
N ASP A 181 -6.45 -5.52 -10.35
CA ASP A 181 -6.94 -5.81 -11.70
C ASP A 181 -7.58 -4.58 -12.34
N SER A 182 -8.25 -3.73 -11.56
CA SER A 182 -8.84 -2.49 -12.06
C SER A 182 -7.76 -1.52 -12.55
N TYR A 183 -6.61 -1.44 -11.88
CA TYR A 183 -5.49 -0.61 -12.33
C TYR A 183 -4.82 -1.18 -13.57
N CYS A 184 -4.66 -2.49 -13.63
CA CYS A 184 -4.22 -3.19 -14.84
C CYS A 184 -5.14 -2.87 -16.03
N ARG A 185 -6.45 -3.05 -15.89
CA ARG A 185 -7.44 -2.73 -16.93
C ARG A 185 -7.39 -1.27 -17.36
N ARG A 186 -7.23 -0.33 -16.40
CA ARG A 186 -7.12 1.09 -16.71
C ARG A 186 -5.89 1.42 -17.55
N ALA A 187 -4.74 0.85 -17.23
CA ALA A 187 -3.51 1.07 -17.99
C ALA A 187 -3.57 0.38 -19.38
N ALA A 188 -4.04 -0.87 -19.43
CA ALA A 188 -4.18 -1.64 -20.66
C ALA A 188 -5.15 -1.01 -21.68
N LYS A 189 -6.20 -0.31 -21.20
CA LYS A 189 -7.19 0.34 -22.08
C LYS A 189 -6.56 1.27 -23.13
N VAL A 190 -5.43 1.87 -22.82
CA VAL A 190 -4.74 2.82 -23.73
C VAL A 190 -3.45 2.24 -24.31
N ASN A 191 -2.95 1.12 -23.80
CA ASN A 191 -1.78 0.43 -24.33
C ASN A 191 -2.21 -0.59 -25.40
N LYS A 192 -1.57 -0.54 -26.57
CA LYS A 192 -1.85 -1.47 -27.70
C LYS A 192 -0.75 -2.52 -27.90
N LYS A 193 0.34 -2.46 -27.10
CA LYS A 193 1.48 -3.36 -27.22
C LYS A 193 1.34 -4.58 -26.31
N VAL A 194 0.82 -4.34 -25.08
CA VAL A 194 0.75 -5.35 -24.03
C VAL A 194 -0.51 -6.18 -24.20
N THR A 195 -0.36 -7.47 -24.33
CA THR A 195 -1.45 -8.45 -24.48
C THR A 195 -1.96 -8.95 -23.13
N GLU A 196 -1.06 -9.06 -22.15
CA GLU A 196 -1.37 -9.52 -20.80
C GLU A 196 -0.78 -8.57 -19.75
N THR A 197 -1.52 -8.34 -18.68
CA THR A 197 -1.08 -7.53 -17.56
C THR A 197 -0.83 -8.39 -16.32
N THR A 198 0.00 -7.91 -15.42
CA THR A 198 0.38 -8.64 -14.20
C THR A 198 -0.18 -7.95 -12.97
N THR A 199 -1.20 -8.53 -12.36
CA THR A 199 -1.72 -8.05 -11.07
C THR A 199 -0.96 -8.71 -9.92
N VAL A 200 -0.34 -7.89 -9.08
CA VAL A 200 0.33 -8.31 -7.84
C VAL A 200 0.05 -7.29 -6.75
N PHE A 201 -0.67 -7.69 -5.73
CA PHE A 201 -1.03 -6.84 -4.60
C PHE A 201 0.22 -6.26 -3.92
N LEU A 202 0.05 -5.21 -3.11
CA LEU A 202 1.15 -4.61 -2.35
C LEU A 202 1.85 -5.63 -1.45
N GLY A 203 1.07 -6.51 -0.86
CA GLY A 203 1.55 -7.67 -0.12
C GLY A 203 2.24 -7.33 1.20
N THR A 204 2.56 -8.40 1.93
CA THR A 204 3.27 -8.34 3.21
C THR A 204 4.38 -9.40 3.19
N ASP A 205 5.50 -9.12 3.81
CA ASP A 205 6.53 -10.12 4.10
C ASP A 205 6.03 -10.96 5.29
N LEU A 206 5.51 -12.15 5.01
CA LEU A 206 4.91 -13.00 6.05
C LEU A 206 5.95 -13.51 7.05
N GLU A 207 7.19 -13.75 6.64
CA GLU A 207 8.25 -14.20 7.54
C GLU A 207 8.58 -13.12 8.58
N ILE A 208 8.66 -11.86 8.13
CA ILE A 208 8.87 -10.71 9.01
C ILE A 208 7.66 -10.45 9.89
N PHE A 209 6.45 -10.48 9.31
CA PHE A 209 5.22 -10.29 10.07
C PHE A 209 5.08 -11.33 11.19
N ASP A 210 5.26 -12.61 10.87
CA ASP A 210 5.13 -13.71 11.86
C ASP A 210 6.17 -13.61 12.98
N ARG A 211 7.40 -13.23 12.64
CA ARG A 211 8.46 -12.98 13.64
C ARG A 211 8.07 -11.89 14.62
N TYR A 212 7.57 -10.76 14.12
CA TYR A 212 7.16 -9.62 14.96
C TYR A 212 5.86 -9.89 15.69
N ALA A 213 4.92 -10.59 15.08
CA ALA A 213 3.67 -11.01 15.72
C ALA A 213 3.87 -11.99 16.88
N ALA A 214 5.02 -12.65 16.95
CA ALA A 214 5.39 -13.51 18.07
C ALA A 214 6.01 -12.74 19.26
N GLU A 215 6.32 -11.45 19.08
CA GLU A 215 6.83 -10.60 20.16
C GLU A 215 5.71 -10.29 21.18
N LYS A 216 6.10 -9.97 22.41
CA LYS A 216 5.13 -9.54 23.43
C LYS A 216 4.58 -8.14 23.06
N PRO A 217 3.25 -7.96 22.95
CA PRO A 217 2.70 -6.63 22.68
C PRO A 217 2.96 -5.66 23.83
N SER A 218 3.05 -4.37 23.50
CA SER A 218 3.26 -3.30 24.47
C SER A 218 2.08 -3.11 25.44
N ILE A 219 0.92 -3.67 25.12
CA ILE A 219 -0.32 -3.56 25.89
C ILE A 219 -0.85 -4.96 26.16
N GLU A 220 -1.17 -5.23 27.42
CA GLU A 220 -1.72 -6.52 27.84
C GLU A 220 -3.24 -6.54 27.73
N LYS A 221 -3.76 -7.62 27.13
CA LYS A 221 -5.19 -7.89 27.03
C LYS A 221 -5.68 -8.51 28.32
N LYS A 222 -6.77 -8.00 28.86
CA LYS A 222 -7.41 -8.56 30.04
C LYS A 222 -8.26 -9.79 29.68
N ASP A 223 -8.42 -10.69 30.63
CA ASP A 223 -9.27 -11.87 30.44
C ASP A 223 -10.70 -11.45 30.12
N GLY A 224 -11.26 -12.08 29.08
CA GLY A 224 -12.62 -11.84 28.62
C GLY A 224 -12.79 -10.60 27.73
N GLU A 225 -11.74 -9.81 27.48
CA GLU A 225 -11.81 -8.74 26.49
C GLU A 225 -11.81 -9.30 25.05
N VAL A 226 -12.56 -8.64 24.17
CA VAL A 226 -12.50 -8.82 22.71
C VAL A 226 -11.96 -7.53 22.10
N TRP A 227 -10.83 -7.63 21.42
CA TRP A 227 -10.18 -6.48 20.84
C TRP A 227 -10.51 -6.33 19.35
N LEU A 228 -11.11 -5.18 18.99
CA LEU A 228 -11.29 -4.75 17.61
C LEU A 228 -10.08 -3.89 17.20
N GLY A 229 -9.29 -4.36 16.25
CA GLY A 229 -8.06 -3.70 15.80
C GLY A 229 -8.25 -2.88 14.52
N TYR A 230 -7.71 -1.68 14.52
CA TYR A 230 -7.50 -0.87 13.32
C TYR A 230 -6.03 -0.45 13.23
N CYS A 231 -5.41 -0.56 12.06
CA CYS A 231 -4.11 0.04 11.81
C CYS A 231 -4.14 0.93 10.56
N GLY A 232 -3.50 2.10 10.64
CA GLY A 232 -3.35 3.00 9.51
C GLY A 232 -3.51 4.48 9.82
N THR A 233 -3.58 5.28 8.76
CA THR A 233 -3.73 6.74 8.85
C THR A 233 -5.12 7.11 9.38
N LEU A 234 -5.17 8.10 10.27
CA LEU A 234 -6.41 8.69 10.78
C LEU A 234 -6.72 9.98 10.00
N GLY A 235 -7.35 9.80 8.84
CA GLY A 235 -7.67 10.89 7.90
C GLY A 235 -9.07 10.76 7.31
N SER A 236 -9.44 11.73 6.49
CA SER A 236 -10.80 11.90 5.94
C SER A 236 -11.31 10.76 5.04
N SER A 237 -10.42 9.87 4.60
CA SER A 237 -10.80 8.67 3.82
C SER A 237 -11.31 7.51 4.67
N TYR A 238 -11.23 7.63 6.01
CA TYR A 238 -11.60 6.57 6.93
C TYR A 238 -12.79 6.99 7.81
N THR A 239 -13.78 6.10 7.93
CA THR A 239 -15.01 6.32 8.71
C THR A 239 -14.88 5.78 10.14
N ILE A 240 -13.81 6.16 10.85
CA ILE A 240 -13.62 5.77 12.27
C ILE A 240 -14.84 6.14 13.13
N PRO A 241 -15.50 7.31 12.96
CA PRO A 241 -16.70 7.65 13.72
C PRO A 241 -17.82 6.62 13.59
N VAL A 242 -18.03 6.03 12.42
CA VAL A 242 -19.08 4.99 12.21
C VAL A 242 -18.76 3.73 13.01
N VAL A 243 -17.48 3.37 13.17
CA VAL A 243 -17.07 2.26 14.04
C VAL A 243 -17.33 2.59 15.51
N ILE A 244 -17.07 3.84 15.93
CA ILE A 244 -17.37 4.32 17.28
C ILE A 244 -18.89 4.28 17.53
N ASP A 245 -19.71 4.70 16.58
CA ASP A 245 -21.17 4.61 16.67
C ASP A 245 -21.66 3.15 16.79
N ALA A 246 -21.07 2.23 16.05
CA ALA A 246 -21.37 0.81 16.16
C ALA A 246 -21.04 0.26 17.56
N LEU A 247 -19.96 0.69 18.16
CA LEU A 247 -19.59 0.32 19.53
C LEU A 247 -20.52 0.97 20.58
N ASP A 248 -20.96 2.21 20.35
CA ASP A 248 -21.98 2.87 21.19
C ASP A 248 -23.35 2.18 21.12
N ILE A 249 -23.73 1.65 19.95
CA ILE A 249 -24.95 0.83 19.79
C ILE A 249 -24.85 -0.46 20.62
N LEU A 250 -23.72 -1.15 20.54
CA LEU A 250 -23.51 -2.41 21.25
C LEU A 250 -23.44 -2.26 22.77
N LYS A 251 -22.79 -1.20 23.23
CA LYS A 251 -22.57 -0.94 24.69
C LYS A 251 -22.01 -2.15 25.44
N ASP A 252 -21.22 -2.98 24.75
CA ASP A 252 -20.60 -4.16 25.34
C ASP A 252 -19.23 -3.78 25.95
N PRO A 253 -19.10 -3.81 27.28
CA PRO A 253 -17.86 -3.42 27.96
C PRO A 253 -16.68 -4.35 27.69
N LYS A 254 -16.94 -5.55 27.16
CA LYS A 254 -15.89 -6.51 26.78
C LYS A 254 -15.16 -6.10 25.52
N ILE A 255 -15.82 -5.32 24.65
CA ILE A 255 -15.22 -4.93 23.38
C ILE A 255 -14.36 -3.69 23.59
N ARG A 256 -13.09 -3.79 23.20
CA ARG A 256 -12.14 -2.68 23.24
C ARG A 256 -11.65 -2.37 21.84
N PHE A 257 -11.72 -1.10 21.44
CA PHE A 257 -11.24 -0.65 20.14
C PHE A 257 -9.78 -0.22 20.23
N ILE A 258 -8.88 -0.92 19.54
CA ILE A 258 -7.44 -0.64 19.50
C ILE A 258 -7.13 0.05 18.18
N VAL A 259 -6.79 1.33 18.24
CA VAL A 259 -6.53 2.19 17.08
C VAL A 259 -5.03 2.46 16.99
N MET A 260 -4.35 1.72 16.09
CA MET A 260 -2.91 1.82 15.85
C MET A 260 -2.66 2.73 14.65
N GLY A 261 -2.32 3.97 14.90
CA GLY A 261 -2.07 4.91 13.82
C GLY A 261 -2.11 6.36 14.24
N ASP A 262 -1.78 7.22 13.28
CA ASP A 262 -1.73 8.65 13.46
C ASP A 262 -2.31 9.36 12.24
N GLY A 263 -2.68 10.61 12.38
CA GLY A 263 -3.20 11.40 11.26
C GLY A 263 -3.88 12.70 11.71
N PRO A 264 -4.25 13.54 10.75
CA PRO A 264 -4.79 14.88 11.05
C PRO A 264 -6.11 14.86 11.84
N LEU A 265 -6.85 13.75 11.87
CA LEU A 265 -8.13 13.61 12.57
C LEU A 265 -8.04 12.75 13.85
N MET A 266 -6.83 12.42 14.31
CA MET A 266 -6.66 11.53 15.47
C MET A 266 -7.32 12.09 16.72
N GLU A 267 -7.10 13.37 17.03
CA GLU A 267 -7.68 14.00 18.24
C GLU A 267 -9.21 14.09 18.13
N GLU A 268 -9.74 14.46 16.95
CA GLU A 268 -11.18 14.51 16.71
C GLU A 268 -11.84 13.14 16.95
N PHE A 269 -11.22 12.07 16.48
CA PHE A 269 -11.74 10.71 16.67
C PHE A 269 -11.62 10.24 18.13
N ARG A 270 -10.58 10.66 18.84
CA ARG A 270 -10.43 10.38 20.28
C ARG A 270 -11.51 11.07 21.08
N GLU A 271 -11.68 12.38 20.90
CA GLU A 271 -12.72 13.17 21.57
C GLU A 271 -14.12 12.61 21.28
N TYR A 272 -14.37 12.19 20.03
CA TYR A 272 -15.62 11.57 19.66
C TYR A 272 -15.86 10.27 20.41
N SER A 273 -14.86 9.39 20.53
CA SER A 273 -14.98 8.14 21.29
C SER A 273 -15.22 8.36 22.77
N GLU A 274 -14.59 9.38 23.36
CA GLU A 274 -14.79 9.77 24.75
C GLU A 274 -16.21 10.31 25.00
N SER A 275 -16.73 11.14 24.07
CA SER A 275 -18.10 11.68 24.15
C SER A 275 -19.17 10.57 24.12
N LYS A 276 -18.90 9.47 23.40
CA LYS A 276 -19.72 8.27 23.32
C LYS A 276 -19.45 7.27 24.44
N LYS A 277 -18.45 7.51 25.28
CA LYS A 277 -17.99 6.58 26.34
C LYS A 277 -17.60 5.20 25.80
N VAL A 278 -17.09 5.13 24.58
CA VAL A 278 -16.60 3.91 23.98
C VAL A 278 -15.24 3.54 24.55
N ASN A 279 -15.03 2.26 24.86
CA ASN A 279 -13.75 1.75 25.35
C ASN A 279 -12.75 1.67 24.17
N ALA A 280 -12.10 2.80 23.84
CA ALA A 280 -11.14 2.91 22.76
C ALA A 280 -9.74 3.31 23.27
N LEU A 281 -8.70 2.80 22.62
CA LEU A 281 -7.32 3.14 22.87
C LEU A 281 -6.64 3.59 21.58
N PHE A 282 -6.19 4.82 21.52
CA PHE A 282 -5.42 5.40 20.42
C PHE A 282 -3.95 5.37 20.77
N THR A 283 -3.16 4.54 20.09
CA THR A 283 -1.73 4.35 20.41
C THR A 283 -0.83 5.37 19.75
N GLY A 284 -1.32 6.11 18.74
CA GLY A 284 -0.47 6.82 17.81
C GLY A 284 0.23 5.88 16.82
N ARG A 285 1.21 6.42 16.10
CA ARG A 285 2.01 5.63 15.16
C ARG A 285 3.00 4.74 15.91
N LEU A 286 2.90 3.44 15.72
CA LEU A 286 3.82 2.44 16.28
C LEU A 286 4.92 2.06 15.26
N PRO A 287 6.10 1.63 15.71
CA PRO A 287 7.03 0.84 14.91
C PRO A 287 6.35 -0.41 14.34
N TYR A 288 6.81 -0.89 13.19
CA TYR A 288 6.12 -2.00 12.48
C TYR A 288 6.08 -3.29 13.31
N ASN A 289 7.16 -3.64 14.01
CA ASN A 289 7.21 -4.79 14.92
C ASN A 289 6.17 -4.70 16.05
N GLU A 290 6.07 -3.54 16.72
CA GLU A 290 5.08 -3.33 17.78
C GLU A 290 3.64 -3.38 17.22
N MET A 291 3.42 -2.80 16.03
CA MET A 291 2.13 -2.87 15.36
C MET A 291 1.73 -4.31 15.03
N CYS A 292 2.65 -5.13 14.52
CA CYS A 292 2.39 -6.55 14.21
C CYS A 292 2.02 -7.34 15.48
N ALA A 293 2.79 -7.17 16.57
CA ALA A 293 2.54 -7.83 17.85
C ALA A 293 1.16 -7.44 18.43
N LEU A 294 0.86 -6.15 18.43
CA LEU A 294 -0.41 -5.64 18.94
C LEU A 294 -1.60 -6.03 18.06
N LEU A 295 -1.45 -5.97 16.74
CA LEU A 295 -2.48 -6.41 15.79
C LEU A 295 -2.80 -7.90 15.96
N LYS A 296 -1.77 -8.73 16.09
CA LYS A 296 -1.92 -10.18 16.34
C LYS A 296 -2.64 -10.50 17.66
N SER A 297 -2.56 -9.60 18.63
CA SER A 297 -3.25 -9.74 19.94
C SER A 297 -4.72 -9.34 19.89
N CYS A 298 -5.18 -8.72 18.80
CA CYS A 298 -6.60 -8.44 18.58
C CYS A 298 -7.37 -9.73 18.25
N ASP A 299 -8.70 -9.65 18.23
CA ASP A 299 -9.60 -10.76 17.86
C ASP A 299 -10.26 -10.54 16.51
N ILE A 300 -10.47 -9.29 16.14
CA ILE A 300 -11.19 -8.84 14.95
C ILE A 300 -10.45 -7.63 14.39
N THR A 301 -10.41 -7.48 13.08
CA THR A 301 -9.93 -6.27 12.43
C THR A 301 -11.06 -5.50 11.77
N VAL A 302 -10.90 -4.17 11.61
CA VAL A 302 -11.89 -3.35 10.90
C VAL A 302 -11.22 -2.51 9.80
N ASN A 303 -11.83 -2.50 8.61
CA ASN A 303 -11.42 -1.71 7.45
C ASN A 303 -12.49 -0.68 7.08
N PRO A 304 -12.58 0.45 7.82
CA PRO A 304 -13.63 1.44 7.65
C PRO A 304 -13.23 2.50 6.64
N ILE A 305 -13.44 2.24 5.34
CA ILE A 305 -13.09 3.14 4.25
C ILE A 305 -14.35 3.73 3.64
N LYS A 306 -14.35 5.06 3.42
CA LYS A 306 -15.45 5.78 2.77
C LYS A 306 -15.74 5.24 1.37
N SER A 307 -17.02 5.23 0.97
CA SER A 307 -17.49 4.85 -0.36
C SER A 307 -16.86 5.67 -1.49
N SER A 308 -16.55 6.93 -1.24
CA SER A 308 -15.90 7.81 -2.20
C SER A 308 -14.41 7.53 -2.43
N SER A 309 -13.81 6.57 -1.74
CA SER A 309 -12.38 6.24 -1.91
C SER A 309 -12.14 5.40 -3.16
N ALA A 310 -11.21 5.85 -4.01
CA ALA A 310 -10.73 5.09 -5.18
C ALA A 310 -9.80 3.93 -4.83
N ALA A 311 -9.44 3.78 -3.56
CA ALA A 311 -8.52 2.74 -3.12
C ALA A 311 -9.11 1.35 -3.42
N THR A 312 -8.30 0.47 -4.01
CA THR A 312 -8.69 -0.92 -4.28
C THR A 312 -8.06 -1.86 -3.25
N ILE A 313 -6.85 -2.32 -3.50
CA ILE A 313 -6.05 -3.10 -2.56
C ILE A 313 -4.99 -2.19 -1.94
N ILE A 314 -4.98 -2.09 -0.62
CA ILE A 314 -4.08 -1.22 0.15
C ILE A 314 -3.19 -2.02 1.10
N ASN A 315 -2.12 -1.42 1.63
CA ASN A 315 -1.12 -2.10 2.45
C ASN A 315 -1.71 -2.87 3.64
N LYS A 316 -2.63 -2.27 4.38
CA LYS A 316 -3.21 -2.91 5.58
C LYS A 316 -3.97 -4.21 5.30
N HIS A 317 -4.46 -4.44 4.07
CA HIS A 317 -5.14 -5.69 3.73
C HIS A 317 -4.21 -6.90 3.87
N GLY A 318 -2.94 -6.75 3.49
CA GLY A 318 -1.93 -7.78 3.68
C GLY A 318 -1.65 -8.05 5.16
N ASP A 319 -1.49 -7.01 5.96
CA ASP A 319 -1.21 -7.15 7.40
C ASP A 319 -2.42 -7.72 8.16
N TYR A 320 -3.65 -7.32 7.79
CA TYR A 320 -4.88 -7.90 8.37
C TYR A 320 -5.01 -9.38 8.03
N ALA A 321 -4.79 -9.74 6.76
CA ALA A 321 -4.80 -11.14 6.35
C ALA A 321 -3.69 -11.95 7.04
N ALA A 322 -2.47 -11.39 7.14
CA ALA A 322 -1.32 -12.02 7.80
C ALA A 322 -1.57 -12.28 9.30
N SER A 323 -2.30 -11.38 9.97
CA SER A 323 -2.66 -11.55 11.38
C SER A 323 -3.54 -12.79 11.64
N GLY A 324 -4.21 -13.31 10.60
CA GLY A 324 -5.12 -14.43 10.73
C GLY A 324 -6.35 -14.10 11.57
N LEU A 325 -6.85 -12.87 11.44
CA LEU A 325 -8.04 -12.36 12.14
C LEU A 325 -9.17 -12.10 11.15
N PRO A 326 -10.44 -12.29 11.55
CA PRO A 326 -11.57 -11.88 10.72
C PRO A 326 -11.60 -10.37 10.53
N VAL A 327 -12.07 -9.91 9.37
CA VAL A 327 -12.21 -8.49 9.05
C VAL A 327 -13.67 -8.06 8.92
N ILE A 328 -14.01 -6.93 9.52
CA ILE A 328 -15.23 -6.17 9.23
C ILE A 328 -14.87 -5.09 8.23
N ASN A 329 -15.41 -5.17 7.03
CA ASN A 329 -15.04 -4.32 5.90
C ASN A 329 -16.20 -3.46 5.43
N THR A 330 -16.01 -2.15 5.35
CA THR A 330 -16.96 -1.22 4.73
C THR A 330 -16.50 -0.70 3.37
N GLN A 331 -15.28 -1.03 2.96
CA GLN A 331 -14.76 -0.61 1.66
C GLN A 331 -15.56 -1.22 0.51
N GLU A 332 -15.90 -0.40 -0.48
CA GLU A 332 -16.71 -0.82 -1.64
C GLU A 332 -15.86 -1.34 -2.83
N SER A 333 -14.56 -1.53 -2.64
CA SER A 333 -13.70 -2.17 -3.64
C SER A 333 -14.22 -3.56 -3.98
N VAL A 334 -14.67 -3.76 -5.21
CA VAL A 334 -15.15 -5.05 -5.71
C VAL A 334 -14.10 -6.15 -5.53
N GLU A 335 -12.82 -5.83 -5.72
CA GLU A 335 -11.73 -6.78 -5.59
C GLU A 335 -11.52 -7.24 -4.15
N TYR A 336 -11.56 -6.32 -3.18
CA TYR A 336 -11.37 -6.68 -1.78
C TYR A 336 -12.59 -7.39 -1.20
N ARG A 337 -13.82 -6.92 -1.53
CA ARG A 337 -15.07 -7.63 -1.16
C ARG A 337 -15.08 -9.06 -1.68
N LYS A 338 -14.67 -9.26 -2.95
CA LYS A 338 -14.57 -10.60 -3.52
C LYS A 338 -13.59 -11.49 -2.77
N LEU A 339 -12.43 -10.96 -2.32
CA LEU A 339 -11.47 -11.72 -1.51
C LEU A 339 -12.08 -12.13 -0.17
N ILE A 340 -12.80 -11.22 0.50
CA ILE A 340 -13.44 -11.52 1.77
C ILE A 340 -14.43 -12.68 1.63
N ASP A 341 -15.25 -12.66 0.58
CA ASP A 341 -16.24 -13.69 0.31
C ASP A 341 -15.60 -15.02 -0.13
N GLU A 342 -14.61 -14.98 -1.02
CA GLU A 342 -13.90 -16.14 -1.55
C GLU A 342 -13.15 -16.92 -0.46
N TYR A 343 -12.45 -16.19 0.43
CA TYR A 343 -11.70 -16.79 1.51
C TYR A 343 -12.52 -16.96 2.80
N GLN A 344 -13.75 -16.47 2.83
CA GLN A 344 -14.61 -16.45 4.02
C GLN A 344 -13.88 -15.85 5.23
N MET A 345 -13.18 -14.73 5.01
CA MET A 345 -12.28 -14.15 6.00
C MET A 345 -12.87 -12.99 6.79
N GLY A 346 -14.21 -12.81 6.77
CA GLY A 346 -14.88 -11.73 7.47
C GLY A 346 -16.21 -11.36 6.86
N PHE A 347 -16.66 -10.14 7.12
CA PHE A 347 -17.93 -9.61 6.65
C PHE A 347 -17.78 -8.34 5.82
N ASN A 348 -18.52 -8.25 4.71
CA ASN A 348 -18.70 -7.06 3.91
C ASN A 348 -19.93 -6.29 4.40
N CYS A 349 -19.71 -5.24 5.17
CA CYS A 349 -20.78 -4.36 5.65
C CYS A 349 -21.11 -3.24 4.65
N HIS A 350 -22.28 -2.63 4.82
CA HIS A 350 -22.63 -1.41 4.12
C HIS A 350 -21.78 -0.24 4.60
N ASN A 351 -21.43 0.66 3.67
CA ASN A 351 -20.67 1.85 4.02
C ASN A 351 -21.55 2.80 4.84
N ASP A 352 -20.96 3.47 5.84
CA ASP A 352 -21.63 4.41 6.73
C ASP A 352 -22.82 3.85 7.53
N ASP A 353 -22.92 2.52 7.68
CA ASP A 353 -23.98 1.83 8.42
C ASP A 353 -23.43 1.26 9.74
N ALA A 354 -23.63 2.02 10.83
CA ALA A 354 -23.19 1.62 12.17
C ALA A 354 -23.96 0.41 12.73
N GLU A 355 -25.22 0.23 12.36
CA GLU A 355 -26.05 -0.89 12.81
C GLU A 355 -25.59 -2.21 12.17
N ASP A 356 -25.26 -2.20 10.87
CA ASP A 356 -24.72 -3.36 10.18
C ASP A 356 -23.34 -3.76 10.77
N ILE A 357 -22.45 -2.79 10.98
CA ILE A 357 -21.15 -3.03 11.65
C ILE A 357 -21.38 -3.59 13.05
N ALA A 358 -22.28 -3.02 13.85
CA ALA A 358 -22.57 -3.48 15.21
C ALA A 358 -23.09 -4.93 15.22
N SER A 359 -24.03 -5.26 14.32
CA SER A 359 -24.54 -6.62 14.16
C SER A 359 -23.42 -7.63 13.88
N LYS A 360 -22.54 -7.32 12.92
CA LYS A 360 -21.43 -8.21 12.55
C LYS A 360 -20.34 -8.27 13.60
N LEU A 361 -20.07 -7.17 14.28
CA LEU A 361 -19.13 -7.13 15.39
C LEU A 361 -19.63 -7.98 16.58
N LYS A 362 -20.92 -7.91 16.89
CA LYS A 362 -21.51 -8.75 17.95
C LYS A 362 -21.43 -10.23 17.60
N GLU A 363 -21.77 -10.59 16.36
CA GLU A 363 -21.68 -11.97 15.88
C GLU A 363 -20.26 -12.53 16.07
N LEU A 364 -19.24 -11.75 15.67
CA LEU A 364 -17.84 -12.14 15.86
C LEU A 364 -17.41 -12.09 17.33
N ALA A 365 -17.90 -11.15 18.14
CA ALA A 365 -17.50 -11.05 19.54
C ALA A 365 -18.01 -12.24 20.37
N ASP A 366 -19.20 -12.72 20.07
CA ASP A 366 -19.86 -13.80 20.81
C ASP A 366 -19.39 -15.20 20.35
N ASP A 367 -18.98 -15.36 19.09
CA ASP A 367 -18.61 -16.66 18.51
C ASP A 367 -17.10 -16.77 18.25
N LYS A 368 -16.39 -17.39 19.19
CA LYS A 368 -14.94 -17.65 19.08
C LYS A 368 -14.60 -18.66 17.97
N GLU A 369 -15.47 -19.64 17.71
CA GLU A 369 -15.23 -20.63 16.65
C GLU A 369 -15.35 -19.98 15.27
N LEU A 370 -16.32 -19.09 15.10
CA LEU A 370 -16.47 -18.28 13.89
C LEU A 370 -15.24 -17.43 13.65
N ARG A 371 -14.73 -16.72 14.69
CA ARG A 371 -13.48 -15.94 14.57
C ARG A 371 -12.31 -16.81 14.14
N THR A 372 -12.15 -18.01 14.73
CA THR A 372 -11.08 -18.94 14.39
C THR A 372 -11.18 -19.41 12.94
N ARG A 373 -12.38 -19.77 12.49
CA ARG A 373 -12.61 -20.24 11.11
C ARG A 373 -12.36 -19.14 10.09
N MET A 374 -12.89 -17.94 10.31
CA MET A 374 -12.64 -16.79 9.43
C MET A 374 -11.20 -16.33 9.47
N GLY A 375 -10.56 -16.37 10.63
CA GLY A 375 -9.13 -16.09 10.77
C GLY A 375 -8.24 -17.03 9.98
N ALA A 376 -8.59 -18.33 9.95
CA ALA A 376 -7.89 -19.31 9.10
C ALA A 376 -8.08 -18.97 7.59
N GLY A 377 -9.25 -18.51 7.20
CA GLY A 377 -9.51 -17.98 5.85
C GLY A 377 -8.65 -16.78 5.52
N ALA A 378 -8.54 -15.82 6.46
CA ALA A 378 -7.69 -14.65 6.30
C ALA A 378 -6.21 -15.04 6.13
N ARG A 379 -5.71 -15.96 6.95
CA ARG A 379 -4.33 -16.45 6.84
C ARG A 379 -4.06 -17.14 5.51
N ARG A 380 -4.97 -17.99 5.03
CA ARG A 380 -4.85 -18.61 3.71
C ARG A 380 -4.83 -17.56 2.60
N CYS A 381 -5.67 -16.52 2.68
CA CYS A 381 -5.63 -15.40 1.74
C CYS A 381 -4.26 -14.68 1.78
N ALA A 382 -3.68 -14.48 2.96
CA ALA A 382 -2.34 -13.91 3.09
C ALA A 382 -1.29 -14.73 2.34
N GLU A 383 -1.26 -16.03 2.57
CA GLU A 383 -0.28 -16.96 1.97
C GLU A 383 -0.41 -17.06 0.45
N GLU A 384 -1.64 -17.10 -0.08
CA GLU A 384 -1.90 -17.29 -1.51
C GLU A 384 -1.85 -15.98 -2.31
N ARG A 385 -2.22 -14.85 -1.71
CA ARG A 385 -2.45 -13.59 -2.44
C ARG A 385 -1.55 -12.43 -2.01
N PHE A 386 -1.18 -12.36 -0.73
CA PHE A 386 -0.44 -11.23 -0.15
C PHE A 386 1.01 -11.53 0.17
N ASP A 387 1.43 -12.80 0.28
CA ASP A 387 2.84 -13.13 0.53
C ASP A 387 3.72 -12.64 -0.62
N ARG A 388 4.64 -11.71 -0.30
CA ARG A 388 5.58 -11.15 -1.28
C ARG A 388 6.52 -12.19 -1.85
N LYS A 389 6.97 -13.15 -1.03
CA LYS A 389 7.89 -14.20 -1.46
C LYS A 389 7.32 -15.01 -2.63
N THR A 390 6.02 -15.25 -2.59
CA THR A 390 5.30 -16.01 -3.63
C THR A 390 4.78 -15.12 -4.73
N SER A 391 4.07 -14.03 -4.39
CA SER A 391 3.36 -13.19 -5.37
C SER A 391 4.31 -12.38 -6.27
N TYR A 392 5.45 -11.92 -5.72
CA TYR A 392 6.40 -11.08 -6.47
C TYR A 392 7.22 -11.84 -7.52
N LYS A 393 7.21 -13.16 -7.51
CA LYS A 393 7.73 -13.98 -8.61
C LYS A 393 7.08 -13.62 -9.95
N LYS A 394 5.80 -13.20 -9.94
CA LYS A 394 5.11 -12.70 -11.14
C LYS A 394 5.71 -11.39 -11.65
N LEU A 395 6.11 -10.47 -10.74
CA LEU A 395 6.80 -9.22 -11.11
C LEU A 395 8.16 -9.51 -11.74
N ILE A 396 8.92 -10.43 -11.15
CA ILE A 396 10.23 -10.84 -11.67
C ILE A 396 10.10 -11.45 -13.08
N ARG A 397 9.08 -12.26 -13.31
CA ARG A 397 8.77 -12.78 -14.66
C ARG A 397 8.46 -11.65 -15.63
N ALA A 398 7.62 -10.67 -15.24
CA ALA A 398 7.30 -9.51 -16.07
C ALA A 398 8.52 -8.64 -16.40
N ILE A 399 9.48 -8.51 -15.46
CA ILE A 399 10.74 -7.80 -15.66
C ILE A 399 11.63 -8.54 -16.67
N ARG A 400 11.74 -9.87 -16.55
CA ARG A 400 12.65 -10.71 -17.35
C ARG A 400 12.07 -11.18 -18.68
N SER A 401 10.73 -11.18 -18.87
CA SER A 401 10.13 -11.55 -20.14
C SER A 401 10.62 -10.62 -21.26
N LYS A 402 10.90 -11.21 -22.46
CA LYS A 402 11.35 -10.44 -23.62
C LYS A 402 10.18 -9.90 -24.43
#